data_eacf226cf082ea02eefb4af54743936a
#
_entry.id   eacf226cf082ea02eefb4af54743936a
#
_cell.length_a   1.000
_cell.length_b   1.000
_cell.length_c   1.000
_cell.angle_alpha   90.00
_cell.angle_beta   90.00
_cell.angle_gamma   90.00
#
_symmetry.space_group_name_H-M   'P 1'
#
loop_
_entity.id
_entity.type
_entity.pdbx_description
1 polymer ?
#
loop_
_entity_poly.entity_id
_entity_poly.type
_entity_poly.pdbx_seq_one_letter_code
_entity_poly.pdbx_strand_id
1 'polypeptide(L)'
;TPWTLKRIIIENVSRGVYDGSIMEQYEHTEIDELDAYIKHDRDDSFTYAGMEQFRGKYLVQDRKTKQHYETPQTLYMMVAATLFINYPKETRIKYVKDYYDAISLFYISLPTPIMAGVRTPTRQFSSCVLIESGDSLDSINATSTSIVKYISKKAGIGIGAGSIRAEGSRVGDGSVVHTGLIPFLKYFQSAVKSCSQGGVRGGAATVYLPIWHYEFEDLVVLKNNKGTEENRVRHMDYTFQLNKLMYERLITGGEISFFDPNDVPGLYESFFDDQDKFKELYEKYEKTRSIRKKTLPALEVFQSLLTERKDTGRIYIMNVDHANDHGSFDPKKAPIRMSNLCCEIDLPTKPLKSYDDEEGEISLCTLSAINWGLINDPSEFEKYCDLAVRSLDELLDYQDYPIKAAERSTMNRRPLGIGVINLAYFLAKRGMKYDEGAFETVDQYAEAWSYYLIKASADIAKEKGKIPLNNETKYGSGALPIDTYKSAVDNLIEHSERLPWDALRSQLKETGIRNSTLMALMPAETSAQISNSTNGIEPPRALVSYKQSKDGVLAQVVPGYHHLK
;
A
#
# COMPACT_ATOMS: atom_id res chain seq x y z
N THR A 1 -29.55 -16.83 25.70
CA THR A 1 -29.53 -15.38 25.39
C THR A 1 -28.08 -15.01 25.07
N PRO A 2 -27.77 -14.39 23.93
CA PRO A 2 -26.41 -13.96 23.66
C PRO A 2 -25.94 -12.96 24.73
N TRP A 3 -24.65 -12.99 25.04
CA TRP A 3 -24.07 -12.05 26.01
C TRP A 3 -24.23 -10.62 25.50
N THR A 4 -24.41 -9.66 26.42
CA THR A 4 -24.39 -8.24 26.09
C THR A 4 -22.98 -7.82 25.64
N LEU A 5 -22.89 -6.78 24.84
CA LEU A 5 -21.59 -6.22 24.40
C LEU A 5 -20.72 -5.88 25.62
N LYS A 6 -21.28 -5.26 26.64
CA LYS A 6 -20.58 -4.94 27.88
C LYS A 6 -19.96 -6.17 28.55
N ARG A 7 -20.71 -7.27 28.62
CA ARG A 7 -20.20 -8.52 29.20
C ARG A 7 -19.09 -9.10 28.34
N ILE A 8 -19.23 -9.10 27.02
CA ILE A 8 -18.19 -9.58 26.09
C ILE A 8 -16.90 -8.79 26.28
N ILE A 9 -16.99 -7.46 26.38
CA ILE A 9 -15.83 -6.59 26.58
C ILE A 9 -15.13 -6.92 27.89
N ILE A 10 -15.87 -6.99 29.00
CA ILE A 10 -15.32 -7.28 30.34
C ILE A 10 -14.60 -8.64 30.34
N GLU A 11 -15.25 -9.67 29.82
CA GLU A 11 -14.68 -11.02 29.77
C GLU A 11 -13.44 -11.09 28.88
N ASN A 12 -13.46 -10.43 27.73
CA ASN A 12 -12.34 -10.44 26.79
C ASN A 12 -11.17 -9.57 27.24
N VAL A 13 -11.40 -8.49 27.96
CA VAL A 13 -10.34 -7.73 28.64
C VAL A 13 -9.68 -8.60 29.70
N SER A 14 -10.47 -9.31 30.50
CA SER A 14 -9.99 -10.23 31.53
C SER A 14 -9.15 -11.38 30.94
N ARG A 15 -9.53 -11.89 29.75
CA ARG A 15 -8.75 -12.91 29.02
C ARG A 15 -7.47 -12.36 28.36
N GLY A 16 -7.30 -11.05 28.31
CA GLY A 16 -6.18 -10.42 27.61
C GLY A 16 -6.29 -10.41 26.08
N VAL A 17 -7.49 -10.64 25.53
CA VAL A 17 -7.72 -10.65 24.07
C VAL A 17 -8.32 -9.33 23.55
N TYR A 18 -8.88 -8.49 24.42
CA TYR A 18 -9.25 -7.10 24.13
C TYR A 18 -8.41 -6.13 24.95
N ASP A 19 -8.10 -4.96 24.40
CA ASP A 19 -7.56 -3.89 25.23
C ASP A 19 -8.67 -3.22 26.04
N GLY A 20 -8.31 -2.56 27.15
CA GLY A 20 -9.27 -1.99 28.08
C GLY A 20 -9.82 -0.60 27.71
N SER A 21 -9.37 0.01 26.61
CA SER A 21 -9.65 1.41 26.25
C SER A 21 -11.14 1.71 26.15
N ILE A 22 -11.92 0.80 25.59
CA ILE A 22 -13.38 0.95 25.41
C ILE A 22 -14.07 1.14 26.77
N MET A 23 -13.73 0.30 27.75
CA MET A 23 -14.35 0.37 29.08
C MET A 23 -13.93 1.63 29.86
N GLU A 24 -12.73 2.14 29.58
CA GLU A 24 -12.20 3.33 30.24
C GLU A 24 -12.79 4.63 29.68
N GLN A 25 -13.05 4.69 28.37
CA GLN A 25 -13.41 5.93 27.68
C GLN A 25 -14.88 6.07 27.29
N TYR A 26 -15.60 4.95 27.08
CA TYR A 26 -17.03 5.00 26.82
C TYR A 26 -17.83 4.91 28.12
N GLU A 27 -18.91 5.64 28.16
CA GLU A 27 -19.90 5.49 29.25
C GLU A 27 -20.68 4.17 29.08
N HIS A 28 -21.15 3.61 30.18
CA HIS A 28 -21.95 2.38 30.15
C HIS A 28 -23.20 2.51 29.27
N THR A 29 -23.85 3.69 29.32
CA THR A 29 -25.02 4.00 28.49
C THR A 29 -24.68 3.99 26.98
N GLU A 30 -23.48 4.46 26.60
CA GLU A 30 -23.03 4.42 25.23
C GLU A 30 -22.80 2.97 24.76
N ILE A 31 -22.18 2.14 25.58
CA ILE A 31 -21.96 0.71 25.28
C ILE A 31 -23.30 -0.01 25.12
N ASP A 32 -24.28 0.26 26.00
CA ASP A 32 -25.60 -0.32 25.89
C ASP A 32 -26.34 0.12 24.63
N GLU A 33 -26.16 1.37 24.19
CA GLU A 33 -26.72 1.88 22.95
C GLU A 33 -26.10 1.17 21.73
N LEU A 34 -24.78 0.95 21.73
CA LEU A 34 -24.10 0.22 20.69
C LEU A 34 -24.52 -1.26 20.65
N ASP A 35 -24.68 -1.89 21.81
CA ASP A 35 -25.17 -3.26 21.92
C ASP A 35 -26.54 -3.42 21.26
N ALA A 36 -27.45 -2.50 21.55
CA ALA A 36 -28.78 -2.49 20.93
C ALA A 36 -28.76 -2.26 19.43
N TYR A 37 -27.71 -1.63 18.92
CA TYR A 37 -27.57 -1.33 17.50
C TYR A 37 -26.98 -2.50 16.67
N ILE A 38 -26.35 -3.47 17.30
CA ILE A 38 -25.76 -4.63 16.62
C ILE A 38 -26.85 -5.45 15.92
N LYS A 39 -26.64 -5.79 14.66
CA LYS A 39 -27.54 -6.59 13.83
C LYS A 39 -26.91 -7.96 13.56
N HIS A 40 -27.10 -8.90 14.47
CA HIS A 40 -26.53 -10.25 14.37
C HIS A 40 -27.03 -11.03 13.15
N ASP A 41 -28.23 -10.73 12.65
CA ASP A 41 -28.79 -11.32 11.44
C ASP A 41 -27.99 -11.02 10.17
N ARG A 42 -27.13 -9.99 10.19
CA ARG A 42 -26.22 -9.73 9.07
C ARG A 42 -25.20 -10.85 8.85
N ASP A 43 -24.96 -11.70 9.85
CA ASP A 43 -24.10 -12.88 9.70
C ASP A 43 -24.64 -13.87 8.67
N ASP A 44 -25.94 -13.89 8.41
CA ASP A 44 -26.58 -14.75 7.41
C ASP A 44 -26.20 -14.38 5.97
N SER A 45 -25.64 -13.20 5.76
CA SER A 45 -25.19 -12.74 4.43
C SER A 45 -23.81 -13.26 4.03
N PHE A 46 -23.04 -13.86 4.94
CA PHE A 46 -21.75 -14.43 4.60
C PHE A 46 -21.90 -15.69 3.74
N THR A 47 -21.04 -15.82 2.74
CA THR A 47 -20.85 -17.12 2.07
C THR A 47 -20.09 -18.06 3.02
N TYR A 48 -20.16 -19.36 2.74
CA TYR A 48 -19.39 -20.34 3.52
C TYR A 48 -17.89 -19.99 3.54
N ALA A 49 -17.32 -19.71 2.36
CA ALA A 49 -15.91 -19.35 2.25
C ALA A 49 -15.58 -18.06 3.03
N GLY A 50 -16.46 -17.06 2.97
CA GLY A 50 -16.30 -15.80 3.72
C GLY A 50 -16.35 -16.04 5.23
N MET A 51 -17.26 -16.83 5.72
CA MET A 51 -17.38 -17.16 7.14
C MET A 51 -16.18 -17.96 7.65
N GLU A 52 -15.71 -18.95 6.89
CA GLU A 52 -14.52 -19.72 7.27
C GLU A 52 -13.27 -18.84 7.33
N GLN A 53 -13.12 -17.93 6.38
CA GLN A 53 -12.05 -16.93 6.38
C GLN A 53 -12.13 -16.04 7.63
N PHE A 54 -13.31 -15.56 7.97
CA PHE A 54 -13.58 -14.70 9.12
C PHE A 54 -13.26 -15.41 10.44
N ARG A 55 -13.78 -16.63 10.60
CA ARG A 55 -13.57 -17.46 11.80
C ARG A 55 -12.11 -17.86 11.97
N GLY A 56 -11.44 -18.19 10.89
CA GLY A 56 -10.06 -18.65 10.94
C GLY A 56 -9.02 -17.55 11.20
N LYS A 57 -9.28 -16.33 10.71
CA LYS A 57 -8.26 -15.26 10.72
C LYS A 57 -8.60 -14.06 11.57
N TYR A 58 -9.88 -13.70 11.75
CA TYR A 58 -10.28 -12.42 12.31
C TYR A 58 -10.83 -12.49 13.73
N LEU A 59 -11.67 -13.46 14.04
CA LEU A 59 -12.27 -13.56 15.36
C LEU A 59 -11.21 -13.85 16.43
N VAL A 60 -11.30 -13.13 17.55
CA VAL A 60 -10.46 -13.44 18.72
C VAL A 60 -10.86 -14.81 19.26
N GLN A 61 -9.86 -15.65 19.53
CA GLN A 61 -10.06 -17.05 19.86
C GLN A 61 -8.93 -17.62 20.66
N ASP A 62 -9.18 -18.74 21.33
CA ASP A 62 -8.13 -19.62 21.82
C ASP A 62 -7.62 -20.46 20.64
N ARG A 63 -6.37 -20.27 20.26
CA ARG A 63 -5.79 -20.94 19.08
C ARG A 63 -5.58 -22.43 19.28
N LYS A 64 -5.52 -22.91 20.53
CA LYS A 64 -5.38 -24.33 20.84
C LYS A 64 -6.74 -25.04 20.77
N THR A 65 -7.74 -24.49 21.44
CA THR A 65 -9.08 -25.09 21.52
C THR A 65 -9.98 -24.68 20.37
N LYS A 66 -9.62 -23.64 19.59
CA LYS A 66 -10.44 -23.03 18.52
C LYS A 66 -11.75 -22.43 19.03
N GLN A 67 -11.87 -22.18 20.33
CA GLN A 67 -13.02 -21.47 20.89
C GLN A 67 -12.97 -19.99 20.51
N HIS A 68 -14.04 -19.49 19.90
CA HIS A 68 -14.20 -18.07 19.56
C HIS A 68 -14.81 -17.31 20.71
N TYR A 69 -14.34 -16.09 20.96
CA TYR A 69 -14.78 -15.24 22.06
C TYR A 69 -15.60 -14.03 21.61
N GLU A 70 -15.93 -13.95 20.35
CA GLU A 70 -16.78 -12.92 19.77
C GLU A 70 -17.49 -13.47 18.53
N THR A 71 -18.52 -12.75 18.08
CA THR A 71 -19.21 -13.01 16.81
C THR A 71 -18.71 -12.02 15.75
N PRO A 72 -18.94 -12.27 14.45
CA PRO A 72 -18.57 -11.31 13.42
C PRO A 72 -19.15 -9.90 13.65
N GLN A 73 -20.41 -9.79 14.03
CA GLN A 73 -21.04 -8.48 14.25
C GLN A 73 -20.47 -7.78 15.49
N THR A 74 -20.13 -8.52 16.53
CA THR A 74 -19.41 -7.97 17.69
C THR A 74 -18.04 -7.44 17.29
N LEU A 75 -17.30 -8.18 16.47
CA LEU A 75 -16.02 -7.72 15.94
C LEU A 75 -16.18 -6.39 15.17
N TYR A 76 -17.13 -6.31 14.26
CA TYR A 76 -17.37 -5.09 13.49
C TYR A 76 -17.71 -3.90 14.39
N MET A 77 -18.56 -4.11 15.38
CA MET A 77 -18.90 -3.04 16.35
C MET A 77 -17.67 -2.62 17.16
N MET A 78 -16.86 -3.57 17.61
CA MET A 78 -15.65 -3.28 18.37
C MET A 78 -14.61 -2.52 17.53
N VAL A 79 -14.44 -2.87 16.28
CA VAL A 79 -13.56 -2.12 15.35
C VAL A 79 -14.05 -0.68 15.20
N ALA A 80 -15.34 -0.49 14.94
CA ALA A 80 -15.92 0.84 14.80
C ALA A 80 -15.78 1.67 16.07
N ALA A 81 -16.13 1.10 17.22
CA ALA A 81 -16.04 1.79 18.51
C ALA A 81 -14.59 2.16 18.87
N THR A 82 -13.65 1.30 18.58
CA THR A 82 -12.22 1.54 18.85
C THR A 82 -11.67 2.67 17.97
N LEU A 83 -11.99 2.67 16.69
CA LEU A 83 -11.45 3.67 15.74
C LEU A 83 -12.00 5.09 16.00
N PHE A 84 -13.22 5.24 16.46
CA PHE A 84 -13.84 6.54 16.75
C PHE A 84 -13.82 6.95 18.22
N ILE A 85 -13.05 6.25 19.05
CA ILE A 85 -13.00 6.46 20.50
C ILE A 85 -12.61 7.90 20.89
N ASN A 86 -11.77 8.55 20.09
CA ASN A 86 -11.28 9.91 20.36
C ASN A 86 -12.12 11.02 19.70
N TYR A 87 -13.19 10.66 19.03
CA TYR A 87 -14.14 11.66 18.52
C TYR A 87 -14.90 12.33 19.67
N PRO A 88 -15.37 13.58 19.48
CA PRO A 88 -16.14 14.27 20.50
C PRO A 88 -17.34 13.42 20.97
N LYS A 89 -17.56 13.39 22.26
CA LYS A 89 -18.61 12.58 22.90
C LYS A 89 -19.99 12.76 22.24
N GLU A 90 -20.32 13.98 21.81
CA GLU A 90 -21.60 14.34 21.21
C GLU A 90 -21.81 13.70 19.83
N THR A 91 -20.73 13.31 19.13
CA THR A 91 -20.78 12.83 17.75
C THR A 91 -20.25 11.40 17.58
N ARG A 92 -19.45 10.89 18.52
CA ARG A 92 -18.75 9.60 18.33
C ARG A 92 -19.68 8.42 18.12
N ILE A 93 -20.80 8.36 18.85
CA ILE A 93 -21.75 7.23 18.71
C ILE A 93 -22.37 7.21 17.33
N LYS A 94 -22.68 8.36 16.75
CA LYS A 94 -23.17 8.44 15.37
C LYS A 94 -22.13 7.91 14.37
N TYR A 95 -20.87 8.33 14.51
CA TYR A 95 -19.80 7.84 13.64
C TYR A 95 -19.56 6.33 13.81
N VAL A 96 -19.60 5.83 15.03
CA VAL A 96 -19.49 4.39 15.32
C VAL A 96 -20.60 3.61 14.63
N LYS A 97 -21.84 4.04 14.75
CA LYS A 97 -23.00 3.40 14.11
C LYS A 97 -22.88 3.43 12.58
N ASP A 98 -22.57 4.59 12.02
CA ASP A 98 -22.43 4.74 10.57
C ASP A 98 -21.29 3.87 10.01
N TYR A 99 -20.17 3.83 10.73
CA TYR A 99 -19.03 3.00 10.32
C TYR A 99 -19.30 1.50 10.49
N TYR A 100 -19.95 1.12 11.60
CA TYR A 100 -20.42 -0.25 11.78
C TYR A 100 -21.31 -0.71 10.61
N ASP A 101 -22.26 0.12 10.22
CA ASP A 101 -23.11 -0.18 9.06
C ASP A 101 -22.29 -0.32 7.78
N ALA A 102 -21.35 0.60 7.55
CA ALA A 102 -20.54 0.58 6.35
C ALA A 102 -19.68 -0.67 6.22
N ILE A 103 -19.06 -1.14 7.31
CA ILE A 103 -18.21 -2.33 7.29
C ILE A 103 -19.01 -3.64 7.37
N SER A 104 -20.06 -3.69 8.17
CA SER A 104 -20.87 -4.91 8.34
C SER A 104 -21.82 -5.17 7.15
N LEU A 105 -22.18 -4.14 6.39
CA LEU A 105 -22.94 -4.24 5.14
C LEU A 105 -22.03 -4.32 3.90
N PHE A 106 -20.71 -4.36 4.10
CA PHE A 106 -19.69 -4.57 3.06
C PHE A 106 -19.46 -3.41 2.10
N TYR A 107 -19.89 -2.19 2.41
CA TYR A 107 -19.56 -1.02 1.61
C TYR A 107 -18.08 -0.64 1.71
N ILE A 108 -17.49 -0.84 2.89
CA ILE A 108 -16.06 -0.61 3.15
C ILE A 108 -15.44 -1.96 3.53
N SER A 109 -14.35 -2.30 2.85
CA SER A 109 -13.55 -3.49 3.12
C SER A 109 -12.30 -3.12 3.91
N LEU A 110 -12.00 -3.88 4.94
CA LEU A 110 -10.84 -3.67 5.81
C LEU A 110 -9.81 -4.78 5.63
N PRO A 111 -8.50 -4.44 5.63
CA PRO A 111 -7.45 -5.42 5.49
C PRO A 111 -7.32 -6.29 6.76
N THR A 112 -6.67 -7.43 6.59
CA THR A 112 -6.46 -8.41 7.67
C THR A 112 -5.86 -7.81 8.95
N PRO A 113 -4.83 -6.94 8.91
CA PRO A 113 -4.28 -6.37 10.15
C PRO A 113 -5.29 -5.59 10.99
N ILE A 114 -6.20 -4.88 10.35
CA ILE A 114 -7.25 -4.11 11.05
C ILE A 114 -8.31 -5.05 11.62
N MET A 115 -8.79 -5.99 10.82
CA MET A 115 -9.84 -6.93 11.22
C MET A 115 -9.38 -7.85 12.37
N ALA A 116 -8.15 -8.31 12.31
CA ALA A 116 -7.59 -9.20 13.33
C ALA A 116 -7.09 -8.46 14.57
N GLY A 117 -6.68 -7.20 14.43
CA GLY A 117 -5.89 -6.50 15.46
C GLY A 117 -6.59 -5.37 16.20
N VAL A 118 -7.41 -4.54 15.52
CA VAL A 118 -8.10 -3.43 16.19
C VAL A 118 -9.02 -4.00 17.27
N ARG A 119 -9.02 -3.42 18.44
CA ARG A 119 -9.63 -3.87 19.71
C ARG A 119 -8.78 -4.82 20.54
N THR A 120 -7.72 -5.39 19.98
CA THR A 120 -6.82 -6.31 20.71
C THR A 120 -5.60 -5.55 21.24
N PRO A 121 -4.78 -6.16 22.12
CA PRO A 121 -3.52 -5.54 22.55
C PRO A 121 -2.48 -5.37 21.44
N THR A 122 -2.64 -6.03 20.29
CA THR A 122 -1.75 -5.88 19.13
C THR A 122 -2.09 -4.63 18.35
N ARG A 123 -1.15 -3.68 18.25
CA ARG A 123 -1.40 -2.36 17.67
C ARG A 123 -0.44 -2.01 16.52
N GLN A 124 -0.19 -2.95 15.61
CA GLN A 124 0.48 -2.70 14.34
C GLN A 124 -0.45 -3.09 13.19
N PHE A 125 -0.92 -2.11 12.41
CA PHE A 125 -1.98 -2.28 11.42
C PHE A 125 -1.52 -1.96 10.00
N SER A 126 -0.31 -1.45 9.82
CA SER A 126 0.24 -1.17 8.49
C SER A 126 0.54 -2.48 7.78
N SER A 127 -0.03 -2.64 6.59
CA SER A 127 0.16 -3.85 5.78
C SER A 127 1.54 -3.90 5.14
N CYS A 128 2.08 -2.75 4.78
CA CYS A 128 3.36 -2.62 4.08
C CYS A 128 4.20 -1.50 4.67
N VAL A 129 5.51 -1.68 4.55
CA VAL A 129 6.52 -0.77 5.07
C VAL A 129 7.54 -0.52 3.97
N LEU A 130 7.85 0.74 3.68
CA LEU A 130 8.83 1.15 2.69
C LEU A 130 10.11 1.61 3.40
N ILE A 131 11.20 0.89 3.17
CA ILE A 131 12.50 1.16 3.79
C ILE A 131 13.54 1.36 2.69
N GLU A 132 14.16 2.53 2.63
CA GLU A 132 15.22 2.83 1.69
C GLU A 132 16.58 2.68 2.40
N SER A 133 17.48 1.89 1.80
CA SER A 133 18.86 1.78 2.25
C SER A 133 19.73 2.83 1.61
N GLY A 134 20.54 3.51 2.40
CA GLY A 134 21.65 4.30 1.89
C GLY A 134 22.86 3.43 1.57
N ASP A 135 23.90 4.08 1.04
CA ASP A 135 25.13 3.43 0.59
C ASP A 135 26.23 3.48 1.65
N SER A 136 25.95 3.02 2.84
CA SER A 136 26.90 2.85 3.93
C SER A 136 26.57 1.61 4.74
N LEU A 137 27.56 1.03 5.43
CA LEU A 137 27.32 -0.14 6.27
C LEU A 137 26.32 0.18 7.40
N ASP A 138 26.40 1.35 7.99
CA ASP A 138 25.47 1.77 9.04
C ASP A 138 24.04 1.87 8.52
N SER A 139 23.85 2.43 7.33
CA SER A 139 22.51 2.49 6.69
C SER A 139 21.99 1.11 6.31
N ILE A 140 22.82 0.26 5.76
CA ILE A 140 22.47 -1.13 5.42
C ILE A 140 22.05 -1.89 6.68
N ASN A 141 22.81 -1.76 7.78
CA ASN A 141 22.47 -2.39 9.05
C ASN A 141 21.19 -1.82 9.66
N ALA A 142 20.97 -0.52 9.59
CA ALA A 142 19.73 0.11 10.04
C ALA A 142 18.52 -0.40 9.24
N THR A 143 18.69 -0.60 7.94
CA THR A 143 17.67 -1.18 7.05
C THR A 143 17.35 -2.61 7.48
N SER A 144 18.35 -3.45 7.69
CA SER A 144 18.17 -4.83 8.13
C SER A 144 17.43 -4.93 9.48
N THR A 145 17.83 -4.12 10.45
CA THR A 145 17.16 -4.05 11.77
C THR A 145 15.69 -3.64 11.62
N SER A 146 15.41 -2.66 10.78
CA SER A 146 14.05 -2.18 10.51
C SER A 146 13.19 -3.26 9.85
N ILE A 147 13.75 -4.01 8.90
CA ILE A 147 13.09 -5.15 8.26
C ILE A 147 12.66 -6.17 9.31
N VAL A 148 13.59 -6.62 10.17
CA VAL A 148 13.30 -7.63 11.19
C VAL A 148 12.18 -7.18 12.12
N LYS A 149 12.21 -5.92 12.57
CA LYS A 149 11.19 -5.39 13.49
C LYS A 149 9.79 -5.40 12.88
N TYR A 150 9.65 -5.03 11.61
CA TYR A 150 8.34 -5.02 10.95
C TYR A 150 7.90 -6.40 10.46
N ILE A 151 8.81 -7.26 10.03
CA ILE A 151 8.50 -8.66 9.70
C ILE A 151 7.90 -9.37 10.93
N SER A 152 8.49 -9.16 12.10
CA SER A 152 7.97 -9.73 13.35
C SER A 152 6.55 -9.24 13.68
N LYS A 153 6.15 -8.10 13.15
CA LYS A 153 4.82 -7.51 13.30
C LYS A 153 3.90 -7.77 12.09
N LYS A 154 4.23 -8.72 11.25
CA LYS A 154 3.40 -9.20 10.11
C LYS A 154 3.24 -8.21 8.94
N ALA A 155 4.15 -7.28 8.78
CA ALA A 155 4.15 -6.36 7.64
C ALA A 155 4.91 -6.95 6.43
N GLY A 156 4.49 -6.57 5.22
CA GLY A 156 5.26 -6.78 3.99
C GLY A 156 6.25 -5.63 3.79
N ILE A 157 7.37 -5.88 3.15
CA ILE A 157 8.47 -4.91 3.05
C ILE A 157 8.73 -4.52 1.60
N GLY A 158 8.80 -3.21 1.34
CA GLY A 158 9.47 -2.65 0.17
C GLY A 158 10.88 -2.20 0.58
N ILE A 159 11.89 -2.60 -0.17
CA ILE A 159 13.30 -2.28 0.10
C ILE A 159 13.86 -1.47 -1.07
N GLY A 160 14.26 -0.24 -0.82
CA GLY A 160 14.98 0.57 -1.80
C GLY A 160 16.48 0.33 -1.66
N ALA A 161 17.10 -0.31 -2.65
CA ALA A 161 18.51 -0.69 -2.61
C ALA A 161 19.34 -0.09 -3.77
N GLY A 162 18.72 0.75 -4.57
CA GLY A 162 19.31 1.23 -5.82
C GLY A 162 20.49 2.18 -5.69
N SER A 163 20.70 2.80 -4.53
CA SER A 163 21.84 3.68 -4.27
C SER A 163 23.09 2.94 -3.81
N ILE A 164 22.98 1.66 -3.49
CA ILE A 164 24.12 0.85 -3.04
C ILE A 164 25.09 0.66 -4.22
N ARG A 165 26.37 0.96 -3.99
CA ARG A 165 27.40 0.89 -5.02
C ARG A 165 27.65 -0.53 -5.52
N ALA A 166 28.18 -0.61 -6.74
CA ALA A 166 28.39 -1.86 -7.43
C ALA A 166 29.68 -2.57 -7.00
N GLU A 167 29.78 -3.85 -7.32
CA GLU A 167 30.99 -4.65 -7.20
C GLU A 167 32.18 -3.94 -7.86
N GLY A 168 33.33 -3.95 -7.19
CA GLY A 168 34.54 -3.31 -7.67
C GLY A 168 34.61 -1.81 -7.42
N SER A 169 33.58 -1.20 -6.85
CA SER A 169 33.59 0.21 -6.45
C SER A 169 34.61 0.44 -5.31
N ARG A 170 35.17 1.63 -5.26
CA ARG A 170 36.11 1.99 -4.19
C ARG A 170 35.43 2.15 -2.85
N VAL A 171 36.09 1.69 -1.80
CA VAL A 171 35.67 1.86 -0.40
C VAL A 171 36.77 2.64 0.33
N GLY A 172 36.38 3.74 0.98
CA GLY A 172 37.32 4.59 1.73
C GLY A 172 38.43 5.16 0.85
N ASP A 173 39.68 4.88 1.20
CA ASP A 173 40.87 5.34 0.47
C ASP A 173 41.14 4.54 -0.83
N GLY A 174 40.32 3.56 -1.14
CA GLY A 174 40.47 2.70 -2.31
C GLY A 174 41.34 1.46 -2.11
N SER A 175 41.82 1.22 -0.88
CA SER A 175 42.59 0.01 -0.54
C SER A 175 41.73 -1.26 -0.56
N VAL A 176 40.41 -1.13 -0.43
CA VAL A 176 39.43 -2.21 -0.47
C VAL A 176 38.40 -1.90 -1.56
N VAL A 177 37.97 -2.92 -2.25
CA VAL A 177 36.85 -2.81 -3.23
C VAL A 177 35.57 -3.37 -2.65
N HIS A 178 34.46 -2.80 -3.06
CA HIS A 178 33.13 -3.21 -2.66
C HIS A 178 32.75 -4.57 -3.26
N THR A 179 32.08 -5.41 -2.50
CA THR A 179 31.63 -6.75 -2.97
C THR A 179 30.37 -6.69 -3.83
N GLY A 180 29.73 -5.52 -3.94
CA GLY A 180 28.57 -5.32 -4.75
C GLY A 180 27.25 -5.42 -3.98
N LEU A 181 26.17 -5.32 -4.73
CA LEU A 181 24.82 -5.27 -4.20
C LEU A 181 24.31 -6.67 -3.75
N ILE A 182 24.65 -7.72 -4.47
CA ILE A 182 24.10 -9.06 -4.24
C ILE A 182 24.36 -9.61 -2.83
N PRO A 183 25.56 -9.52 -2.24
CA PRO A 183 25.76 -9.95 -0.86
C PRO A 183 24.85 -9.22 0.14
N PHE A 184 24.57 -7.95 -0.05
CA PHE A 184 23.66 -7.20 0.80
C PHE A 184 22.18 -7.56 0.55
N LEU A 185 21.81 -7.93 -0.67
CA LEU A 185 20.49 -8.47 -0.95
C LEU A 185 20.28 -9.82 -0.25
N LYS A 186 21.31 -10.67 -0.18
CA LYS A 186 21.28 -11.91 0.61
C LYS A 186 21.09 -11.61 2.10
N TYR A 187 21.77 -10.59 2.60
CA TYR A 187 21.62 -10.11 3.97
C TYR A 187 20.19 -9.64 4.26
N PHE A 188 19.60 -8.85 3.38
CA PHE A 188 18.21 -8.41 3.51
C PHE A 188 17.23 -9.59 3.41
N GLN A 189 17.47 -10.53 2.51
CA GLN A 189 16.65 -11.75 2.41
C GLN A 189 16.65 -12.53 3.72
N SER A 190 17.82 -12.69 4.37
CA SER A 190 17.92 -13.34 5.67
C SER A 190 17.12 -12.62 6.74
N ALA A 191 17.15 -11.28 6.74
CA ALA A 191 16.34 -10.46 7.64
C ALA A 191 14.83 -10.67 7.38
N VAL A 192 14.41 -10.68 6.13
CA VAL A 192 13.02 -10.92 5.73
C VAL A 192 12.51 -12.29 6.18
N LYS A 193 13.36 -13.31 6.12
CA LYS A 193 13.01 -14.70 6.49
C LYS A 193 13.31 -15.05 7.95
N SER A 194 13.84 -14.11 8.73
CA SER A 194 14.29 -14.36 10.11
C SER A 194 13.17 -14.66 11.10
N CYS A 195 11.98 -14.12 10.88
CA CYS A 195 10.84 -14.27 11.78
C CYS A 195 9.66 -14.90 11.05
N SER A 196 8.97 -15.83 11.71
CA SER A 196 7.70 -16.34 11.21
C SER A 196 6.56 -15.39 11.60
N GLN A 197 5.74 -15.06 10.63
CA GLN A 197 4.56 -14.22 10.86
C GLN A 197 3.42 -15.06 11.48
N GLY A 198 3.39 -15.11 12.81
CA GLY A 198 2.37 -15.86 13.55
C GLY A 198 2.46 -17.38 13.35
N GLY A 199 3.64 -17.91 13.05
CA GLY A 199 3.88 -19.35 12.88
C GLY A 199 3.40 -19.94 11.55
N VAL A 200 2.87 -19.12 10.62
CA VAL A 200 2.17 -19.62 9.43
C VAL A 200 2.79 -19.16 8.11
N ARG A 201 3.42 -17.97 8.07
CA ARG A 201 4.04 -17.41 6.85
C ARG A 201 5.43 -16.88 7.15
N GLY A 202 6.39 -17.14 6.27
CA GLY A 202 7.61 -16.37 6.21
C GLY A 202 7.33 -14.95 5.74
N GLY A 203 8.19 -13.99 6.09
CA GLY A 203 8.11 -12.63 5.60
C GLY A 203 8.22 -12.54 4.08
N ALA A 204 7.76 -11.44 3.52
CA ALA A 204 7.86 -11.15 2.09
C ALA A 204 8.39 -9.73 1.87
N ALA A 205 9.19 -9.56 0.81
CA ALA A 205 9.73 -8.26 0.43
C ALA A 205 9.88 -8.14 -1.09
N THR A 206 9.83 -6.89 -1.56
CA THR A 206 10.15 -6.51 -2.94
C THR A 206 11.27 -5.48 -2.92
N VAL A 207 12.30 -5.72 -3.71
CA VAL A 207 13.48 -4.86 -3.85
C VAL A 207 13.33 -3.94 -5.06
N TYR A 208 13.64 -2.66 -4.89
CA TYR A 208 13.55 -1.63 -5.92
C TYR A 208 14.93 -1.24 -6.43
N LEU A 209 15.16 -1.38 -7.72
CA LEU A 209 16.45 -1.20 -8.38
C LEU A 209 16.30 -0.40 -9.68
N PRO A 210 17.16 0.62 -9.93
CA PRO A 210 17.16 1.28 -11.22
C PRO A 210 17.70 0.36 -12.31
N ILE A 211 17.07 0.38 -13.48
CA ILE A 211 17.48 -0.47 -14.61
C ILE A 211 18.91 -0.20 -15.06
N TRP A 212 19.41 1.00 -14.84
CA TRP A 212 20.76 1.45 -15.24
C TRP A 212 21.85 1.13 -14.20
N HIS A 213 21.54 0.36 -13.13
CA HIS A 213 22.58 -0.07 -12.18
C HIS A 213 23.61 -0.97 -12.86
N TYR A 214 24.90 -0.79 -12.51
CA TYR A 214 26.01 -1.52 -13.14
C TYR A 214 25.86 -3.04 -13.12
N GLU A 215 25.23 -3.58 -12.09
CA GLU A 215 25.02 -5.02 -11.92
C GLU A 215 23.70 -5.54 -12.53
N PHE A 216 23.05 -4.77 -13.39
CA PHE A 216 21.73 -5.13 -13.96
C PHE A 216 21.66 -6.57 -14.49
N GLU A 217 22.67 -7.02 -15.23
CA GLU A 217 22.65 -8.36 -15.83
C GLU A 217 22.59 -9.48 -14.79
N ASP A 218 23.25 -9.28 -13.64
CA ASP A 218 23.20 -10.24 -12.53
C ASP A 218 21.94 -10.06 -11.67
N LEU A 219 21.44 -8.83 -11.55
CA LEU A 219 20.26 -8.51 -10.73
C LEU A 219 18.96 -9.01 -11.37
N VAL A 220 18.83 -8.91 -12.69
CA VAL A 220 17.58 -9.27 -13.38
C VAL A 220 17.26 -10.77 -13.29
N VAL A 221 18.26 -11.61 -13.05
CA VAL A 221 18.11 -13.08 -12.98
C VAL A 221 18.08 -13.64 -11.56
N LEU A 222 18.10 -12.79 -10.54
CA LEU A 222 18.21 -13.24 -9.14
C LEU A 222 17.11 -14.19 -8.70
N LYS A 223 15.92 -14.09 -9.29
CA LYS A 223 14.77 -14.90 -8.90
C LYS A 223 14.59 -16.18 -9.72
N ASN A 224 15.26 -16.32 -10.85
CA ASN A 224 14.99 -17.43 -11.74
C ASN A 224 15.54 -18.78 -11.20
N ASN A 225 15.02 -19.90 -11.72
CA ASN A 225 15.36 -21.24 -11.30
C ASN A 225 16.62 -21.81 -11.96
N LYS A 226 17.26 -21.05 -12.83
CA LYS A 226 18.50 -21.42 -13.51
C LYS A 226 19.69 -20.92 -12.71
N GLY A 227 20.80 -21.64 -12.75
CA GLY A 227 22.01 -21.25 -12.02
C GLY A 227 22.08 -21.84 -10.61
N THR A 228 23.09 -21.41 -9.86
CA THR A 228 23.38 -21.92 -8.50
C THR A 228 22.78 -20.99 -7.44
N GLU A 229 22.58 -21.54 -6.23
CA GLU A 229 22.13 -20.73 -5.08
C GLU A 229 23.08 -19.56 -4.77
N GLU A 230 24.35 -19.70 -5.07
CA GLU A 230 25.33 -18.63 -4.86
C GLU A 230 25.01 -17.37 -5.64
N ASN A 231 24.47 -17.51 -6.85
CA ASN A 231 24.19 -16.42 -7.77
C ASN A 231 22.70 -15.99 -7.77
N ARG A 232 21.93 -16.46 -6.80
CA ARG A 232 20.50 -16.20 -6.73
C ARG A 232 20.08 -15.67 -5.35
N VAL A 233 19.03 -14.85 -5.34
CA VAL A 233 18.35 -14.38 -4.15
C VAL A 233 16.85 -14.53 -4.44
N ARG A 234 16.33 -15.76 -4.32
CA ARG A 234 15.03 -16.18 -4.85
C ARG A 234 13.84 -15.87 -3.95
N HIS A 235 14.08 -15.58 -2.67
CA HIS A 235 13.01 -15.45 -1.68
C HIS A 235 12.53 -14.01 -1.47
N MET A 236 12.88 -13.13 -2.38
CA MET A 236 12.31 -11.79 -2.49
C MET A 236 11.84 -11.56 -3.93
N ASP A 237 10.97 -10.59 -4.12
CA ASP A 237 10.54 -10.12 -5.43
C ASP A 237 11.35 -8.87 -5.82
N TYR A 238 11.34 -8.52 -7.10
CA TYR A 238 12.16 -7.42 -7.62
C TYR A 238 11.34 -6.48 -8.47
N THR A 239 11.69 -5.20 -8.40
CA THR A 239 11.14 -4.16 -9.27
C THR A 239 12.30 -3.48 -9.99
N PHE A 240 12.20 -3.37 -11.31
CA PHE A 240 13.14 -2.57 -12.09
C PHE A 240 12.51 -1.24 -12.46
N GLN A 241 13.24 -0.18 -12.17
CA GLN A 241 12.78 1.18 -12.33
C GLN A 241 13.24 1.75 -13.64
N LEU A 242 12.30 2.33 -14.40
CA LEU A 242 12.53 2.92 -15.70
C LEU A 242 12.00 4.35 -15.73
N ASN A 243 12.48 5.13 -16.70
CA ASN A 243 11.94 6.42 -17.03
C ASN A 243 11.79 6.56 -18.56
N LYS A 244 11.31 7.70 -19.01
CA LYS A 244 11.05 7.99 -20.41
C LYS A 244 12.28 7.76 -21.30
N LEU A 245 13.47 8.14 -20.83
CA LEU A 245 14.70 7.98 -21.61
C LEU A 245 14.96 6.51 -21.98
N MET A 246 14.70 5.57 -21.07
CA MET A 246 14.88 4.15 -21.31
C MET A 246 13.95 3.65 -22.43
N TYR A 247 12.70 4.07 -22.42
CA TYR A 247 11.73 3.75 -23.49
C TYR A 247 12.12 4.41 -24.83
N GLU A 248 12.59 5.64 -24.81
CA GLU A 248 13.08 6.32 -26.01
C GLU A 248 14.25 5.58 -26.65
N ARG A 249 15.18 5.09 -25.83
CA ARG A 249 16.32 4.28 -26.31
C ARG A 249 15.85 2.97 -26.95
N LEU A 250 14.80 2.35 -26.42
CA LEU A 250 14.19 1.17 -27.03
C LEU A 250 13.57 1.49 -28.40
N ILE A 251 12.77 2.54 -28.45
CA ILE A 251 12.03 2.93 -29.67
C ILE A 251 12.96 3.34 -30.80
N THR A 252 14.06 4.02 -30.48
CA THR A 252 15.02 4.50 -31.47
C THR A 252 16.09 3.47 -31.84
N GLY A 253 16.03 2.26 -31.27
CA GLY A 253 17.07 1.25 -31.51
C GLY A 253 18.41 1.58 -30.87
N GLY A 254 18.39 2.37 -29.79
CA GLY A 254 19.58 2.79 -29.07
C GLY A 254 20.09 1.79 -28.05
N GLU A 255 20.99 2.25 -27.21
CA GLU A 255 21.64 1.46 -26.17
C GLU A 255 21.30 1.96 -24.79
N ILE A 256 21.40 1.08 -23.80
CA ILE A 256 21.33 1.43 -22.38
C ILE A 256 22.70 1.19 -21.76
N SER A 257 23.20 2.17 -21.04
CA SER A 257 24.46 2.12 -20.30
C SER A 257 24.15 1.89 -18.81
N PHE A 258 24.97 1.06 -18.18
CA PHE A 258 24.85 0.69 -16.77
C PHE A 258 26.01 1.31 -15.99
N PHE A 259 25.68 1.96 -14.90
CA PHE A 259 26.63 2.71 -14.09
C PHE A 259 26.61 2.27 -12.62
N ASP A 260 27.79 2.36 -11.99
CA ASP A 260 27.89 2.33 -10.54
C ASP A 260 27.38 3.67 -9.99
N PRO A 261 26.36 3.68 -9.13
CA PRO A 261 25.85 4.94 -8.57
C PRO A 261 26.93 5.80 -7.91
N ASN A 262 27.95 5.18 -7.34
CA ASN A 262 29.05 5.89 -6.69
C ASN A 262 29.96 6.66 -7.68
N ASP A 263 30.00 6.25 -8.93
CA ASP A 263 30.84 6.86 -9.98
C ASP A 263 30.14 8.00 -10.74
N VAL A 264 28.86 8.17 -10.55
CA VAL A 264 28.01 9.08 -11.33
C VAL A 264 27.20 10.02 -10.41
N PRO A 265 27.85 10.95 -9.72
CA PRO A 265 27.17 11.87 -8.80
C PRO A 265 25.97 12.56 -9.44
N GLY A 266 24.86 12.63 -8.71
CA GLY A 266 23.62 13.26 -9.13
C GLY A 266 22.71 12.41 -10.02
N LEU A 267 23.19 11.29 -10.56
CA LEU A 267 22.39 10.47 -11.46
C LEU A 267 21.24 9.77 -10.72
N TYR A 268 21.52 9.17 -9.55
CA TYR A 268 20.49 8.49 -8.75
C TYR A 268 19.40 9.46 -8.32
N GLU A 269 19.74 10.62 -7.80
CA GLU A 269 18.79 11.62 -7.33
C GLU A 269 17.94 12.16 -8.50
N SER A 270 18.58 12.57 -9.60
CA SER A 270 17.89 13.12 -10.77
C SER A 270 16.99 12.12 -11.48
N PHE A 271 17.26 10.84 -11.35
CA PHE A 271 16.42 9.77 -11.91
C PHE A 271 14.97 9.87 -11.40
N PHE A 272 14.79 10.37 -10.18
CA PHE A 272 13.48 10.50 -9.53
C PHE A 272 12.93 11.93 -9.56
N ASP A 273 13.78 12.94 -9.40
CA ASP A 273 13.34 14.30 -9.14
C ASP A 273 13.49 15.28 -10.32
N ASP A 274 14.30 14.96 -11.34
CA ASP A 274 14.57 15.88 -12.44
C ASP A 274 14.98 15.13 -13.72
N GLN A 275 14.03 14.88 -14.59
CA GLN A 275 14.25 14.08 -15.79
C GLN A 275 15.18 14.77 -16.81
N ASP A 276 15.13 16.10 -16.93
CA ASP A 276 16.02 16.84 -17.82
C ASP A 276 17.47 16.75 -17.35
N LYS A 277 17.68 16.92 -16.05
CA LYS A 277 19.00 16.76 -15.42
C LYS A 277 19.49 15.32 -15.53
N PHE A 278 18.62 14.33 -15.34
CA PHE A 278 18.98 12.93 -15.50
C PHE A 278 19.50 12.66 -16.92
N LYS A 279 18.79 13.12 -17.92
CA LYS A 279 19.19 12.93 -19.33
C LYS A 279 20.54 13.59 -19.62
N GLU A 280 20.73 14.82 -19.16
CA GLU A 280 21.99 15.56 -19.32
C GLU A 280 23.15 14.79 -18.66
N LEU A 281 23.02 14.38 -17.42
CA LEU A 281 24.04 13.65 -16.67
C LEU A 281 24.29 12.27 -17.29
N TYR A 282 23.24 11.53 -17.64
CA TYR A 282 23.35 10.20 -18.23
C TYR A 282 24.16 10.23 -19.54
N GLU A 283 23.83 11.14 -20.45
CA GLU A 283 24.55 11.31 -21.71
C GLU A 283 25.98 11.78 -21.50
N LYS A 284 26.22 12.68 -20.54
CA LYS A 284 27.55 13.14 -20.16
C LYS A 284 28.42 11.97 -19.67
N TYR A 285 27.89 11.16 -18.78
CA TYR A 285 28.61 10.03 -18.20
C TYR A 285 28.85 8.93 -19.25
N GLU A 286 27.94 8.74 -20.19
CA GLU A 286 28.16 7.83 -21.31
C GLU A 286 29.37 8.23 -22.16
N LYS A 287 29.65 9.51 -22.31
CA LYS A 287 30.77 10.06 -23.09
C LYS A 287 32.07 10.17 -22.29
N THR A 288 32.04 10.02 -21.00
CA THR A 288 33.21 10.17 -20.12
C THR A 288 33.95 8.83 -20.03
N ARG A 289 35.15 8.76 -20.66
CA ARG A 289 35.92 7.52 -20.75
C ARG A 289 36.41 6.99 -19.40
N SER A 290 36.69 7.87 -18.44
CA SER A 290 37.17 7.50 -17.11
C SER A 290 36.12 6.80 -16.25
N ILE A 291 34.84 6.91 -16.61
CA ILE A 291 33.73 6.30 -15.85
C ILE A 291 33.51 4.88 -16.36
N ARG A 292 33.59 3.94 -15.45
CA ARG A 292 33.28 2.54 -15.66
C ARG A 292 31.82 2.37 -16.06
N LYS A 293 31.58 1.66 -17.13
CA LYS A 293 30.22 1.39 -17.63
C LYS A 293 30.16 0.09 -18.43
N LYS A 294 28.98 -0.47 -18.51
CA LYS A 294 28.60 -1.52 -19.44
C LYS A 294 27.51 -0.97 -20.32
N THR A 295 27.44 -1.43 -21.57
CA THR A 295 26.44 -0.95 -22.53
C THR A 295 25.86 -2.12 -23.28
N LEU A 296 24.55 -2.17 -23.40
CA LEU A 296 23.80 -3.18 -24.16
C LEU A 296 22.78 -2.51 -25.07
N PRO A 297 22.42 -3.13 -26.21
CA PRO A 297 21.26 -2.70 -26.97
C PRO A 297 20.01 -2.65 -26.08
N ALA A 298 19.24 -1.57 -26.17
CA ALA A 298 18.02 -1.42 -25.37
C ALA A 298 17.05 -2.58 -25.58
N LEU A 299 16.95 -3.09 -26.81
CA LEU A 299 16.12 -4.25 -27.13
C LEU A 299 16.50 -5.49 -26.28
N GLU A 300 17.79 -5.77 -26.13
CA GLU A 300 18.26 -6.90 -25.31
C GLU A 300 17.92 -6.72 -23.84
N VAL A 301 18.05 -5.48 -23.33
CA VAL A 301 17.73 -5.15 -21.94
C VAL A 301 16.24 -5.40 -21.65
N PHE A 302 15.37 -4.89 -22.52
CA PHE A 302 13.92 -5.08 -22.37
C PHE A 302 13.49 -6.54 -22.57
N GLN A 303 14.10 -7.25 -23.52
CA GLN A 303 13.84 -8.68 -23.71
C GLN A 303 14.22 -9.49 -22.47
N SER A 304 15.38 -9.22 -21.88
CA SER A 304 15.83 -9.85 -20.64
C SER A 304 14.85 -9.59 -19.48
N LEU A 305 14.47 -8.33 -19.30
CA LEU A 305 13.53 -7.93 -18.25
C LEU A 305 12.15 -8.61 -18.42
N LEU A 306 11.60 -8.59 -19.62
CA LEU A 306 10.28 -9.16 -19.91
C LEU A 306 10.28 -10.69 -19.86
N THR A 307 11.39 -11.34 -20.25
CA THR A 307 11.54 -12.79 -20.13
C THR A 307 11.53 -13.21 -18.68
N GLU A 308 12.29 -12.55 -17.82
CA GLU A 308 12.31 -12.86 -16.38
C GLU A 308 10.96 -12.54 -15.72
N ARG A 309 10.30 -11.47 -16.12
CA ARG A 309 8.95 -11.14 -15.66
C ARG A 309 7.94 -12.24 -16.01
N LYS A 310 7.99 -12.73 -17.24
CA LYS A 310 7.11 -13.81 -17.73
C LYS A 310 7.41 -15.13 -16.99
N ASP A 311 8.66 -15.51 -16.90
CA ASP A 311 9.06 -16.82 -16.39
C ASP A 311 8.93 -16.93 -14.87
N THR A 312 9.20 -15.87 -14.13
CA THR A 312 9.08 -15.87 -12.68
C THR A 312 7.72 -15.41 -12.16
N GLY A 313 7.02 -14.57 -12.92
CA GLY A 313 5.77 -13.94 -12.52
C GLY A 313 5.91 -12.96 -11.35
N ARG A 314 7.12 -12.57 -10.96
CA ARG A 314 7.41 -11.81 -9.75
C ARG A 314 8.35 -10.62 -9.96
N ILE A 315 8.36 -10.06 -11.15
CA ILE A 315 9.11 -8.84 -11.45
C ILE A 315 8.12 -7.72 -11.80
N TYR A 316 8.23 -6.61 -11.06
CA TYR A 316 7.48 -5.39 -11.31
C TYR A 316 8.29 -4.44 -12.19
N ILE A 317 7.59 -3.57 -12.87
CA ILE A 317 8.16 -2.43 -13.60
C ILE A 317 7.59 -1.16 -12.98
N MET A 318 8.47 -0.25 -12.55
CA MET A 318 8.08 1.03 -11.98
C MET A 318 8.56 2.17 -12.86
N ASN A 319 7.64 2.98 -13.36
CA ASN A 319 7.96 4.18 -14.13
C ASN A 319 8.11 5.36 -13.15
N VAL A 320 9.35 5.70 -12.84
CA VAL A 320 9.67 6.65 -11.77
C VAL A 320 9.26 8.09 -12.09
N ASP A 321 9.29 8.48 -13.34
CA ASP A 321 8.80 9.77 -13.80
C ASP A 321 7.29 9.87 -13.64
N HIS A 322 6.52 8.83 -13.98
CA HIS A 322 5.08 8.78 -13.76
C HIS A 322 4.74 8.88 -12.26
N ALA A 323 5.45 8.14 -11.42
CA ALA A 323 5.23 8.16 -9.97
C ALA A 323 5.42 9.57 -9.38
N ASN A 324 6.41 10.31 -9.87
CA ASN A 324 6.72 11.66 -9.39
C ASN A 324 5.88 12.74 -10.07
N ASP A 325 5.62 12.62 -11.37
CA ASP A 325 4.87 13.63 -12.13
C ASP A 325 3.36 13.59 -11.83
N HIS A 326 2.80 12.39 -11.65
CA HIS A 326 1.35 12.17 -11.53
C HIS A 326 0.89 11.86 -10.10
N GLY A 327 1.79 11.63 -9.18
CA GLY A 327 1.48 11.40 -7.76
C GLY A 327 1.16 12.69 -6.99
N SER A 328 0.81 12.53 -5.72
CA SER A 328 0.39 13.64 -4.86
C SER A 328 1.53 14.40 -4.16
N PHE A 329 2.76 13.94 -4.29
CA PHE A 329 3.92 14.57 -3.66
C PHE A 329 4.65 15.50 -4.62
N ASP A 330 5.26 16.55 -4.07
CA ASP A 330 6.15 17.44 -4.82
C ASP A 330 7.49 16.73 -5.02
N PRO A 331 7.89 16.38 -6.26
CA PRO A 331 9.10 15.61 -6.49
C PRO A 331 10.40 16.33 -6.14
N LYS A 332 10.37 17.66 -6.01
CA LYS A 332 11.54 18.44 -5.58
C LYS A 332 11.76 18.40 -4.06
N LYS A 333 10.70 18.24 -3.30
CA LYS A 333 10.71 18.26 -1.83
C LYS A 333 10.57 16.87 -1.22
N ALA A 334 9.79 16.00 -1.86
CA ALA A 334 9.50 14.65 -1.39
C ALA A 334 9.51 13.66 -2.56
N PRO A 335 10.67 13.43 -3.18
CA PRO A 335 10.77 12.53 -4.34
C PRO A 335 10.37 11.11 -3.98
N ILE A 336 9.66 10.47 -4.90
CA ILE A 336 9.29 9.06 -4.82
C ILE A 336 10.41 8.23 -5.43
N ARG A 337 11.06 7.40 -4.61
CA ARG A 337 12.18 6.55 -5.05
C ARG A 337 11.89 5.07 -4.97
N MET A 338 10.73 4.69 -4.45
CA MET A 338 10.35 3.28 -4.32
C MET A 338 8.85 3.15 -4.06
N SER A 339 8.38 1.92 -4.02
CA SER A 339 7.02 1.58 -3.64
C SER A 339 7.02 0.44 -2.60
N ASN A 340 5.86 -0.12 -2.32
CA ASN A 340 5.68 -1.17 -1.32
C ASN A 340 5.86 -2.59 -1.88
N LEU A 341 5.50 -3.61 -1.10
CA LEU A 341 5.60 -5.02 -1.47
C LEU A 341 4.91 -5.34 -2.81
N CYS A 342 3.73 -4.77 -3.05
CA CYS A 342 2.92 -5.06 -4.24
C CYS A 342 2.93 -3.94 -5.29
N CYS A 343 3.79 -2.94 -5.13
CA CYS A 343 4.00 -1.83 -6.07
C CYS A 343 2.75 -0.99 -6.36
N GLU A 344 1.81 -0.87 -5.40
CA GLU A 344 0.56 -0.11 -5.59
C GLU A 344 0.51 1.24 -4.88
N ILE A 345 1.46 1.54 -3.98
CA ILE A 345 1.49 2.82 -3.29
C ILE A 345 2.91 3.40 -3.26
N ASP A 346 3.03 4.59 -3.77
CA ASP A 346 4.30 5.30 -3.90
C ASP A 346 4.40 6.38 -2.81
N LEU A 347 5.35 6.21 -1.91
CA LEU A 347 5.54 7.09 -0.76
C LEU A 347 6.98 7.56 -0.67
N PRO A 348 7.23 8.81 -0.22
CA PRO A 348 8.57 9.30 -0.03
C PRO A 348 9.26 8.59 1.13
N THR A 349 10.55 8.34 0.98
CA THR A 349 11.41 7.71 1.98
C THR A 349 12.69 8.51 2.13
N LYS A 350 13.37 8.35 3.26
CA LYS A 350 14.73 8.87 3.47
C LYS A 350 15.56 7.78 4.14
N PRO A 351 16.71 7.40 3.57
CA PRO A 351 17.57 6.41 4.21
C PRO A 351 17.95 6.82 5.63
N LEU A 352 17.97 5.86 6.54
CA LEU A 352 18.54 6.06 7.86
C LEU A 352 20.06 6.01 7.74
N LYS A 353 20.76 7.01 8.26
CA LYS A 353 22.23 7.01 8.33
C LYS A 353 22.74 6.02 9.38
N SER A 354 21.94 5.84 10.44
CA SER A 354 22.12 4.86 11.49
C SER A 354 20.74 4.50 12.05
N TYR A 355 20.67 3.47 12.89
CA TYR A 355 19.39 3.09 13.50
C TYR A 355 18.75 4.23 14.33
N ASP A 356 19.57 5.05 14.98
CA ASP A 356 19.11 6.17 15.81
C ASP A 356 18.99 7.51 15.05
N ASP A 357 19.02 7.48 13.72
CA ASP A 357 18.90 8.66 12.88
C ASP A 357 17.58 9.40 13.15
N GLU A 358 17.67 10.70 13.39
CA GLU A 358 16.51 11.57 13.66
C GLU A 358 15.90 12.18 12.38
N GLU A 359 16.54 12.03 11.24
CA GLU A 359 16.10 12.62 9.96
C GLU A 359 15.54 11.59 8.97
N GLY A 360 15.86 10.31 9.13
CA GLY A 360 15.38 9.25 8.24
C GLY A 360 13.87 9.07 8.29
N GLU A 361 13.30 8.57 7.20
CA GLU A 361 11.86 8.31 7.08
C GLU A 361 11.61 6.90 6.54
N ILE A 362 10.83 6.13 7.29
CA ILE A 362 10.25 4.85 6.86
C ILE A 362 8.78 5.10 6.63
N SER A 363 8.29 4.83 5.43
CA SER A 363 6.88 5.06 5.10
C SER A 363 6.02 3.83 5.33
N LEU A 364 4.84 4.04 5.85
CA LEU A 364 3.86 3.01 6.17
C LEU A 364 2.61 3.14 5.29
N CYS A 365 2.07 2.00 4.91
CA CYS A 365 0.90 1.85 4.07
C CYS A 365 -0.27 1.39 4.94
N THR A 366 -1.27 2.24 5.12
CA THR A 366 -2.49 1.92 5.87
C THR A 366 -3.66 1.90 4.89
N LEU A 367 -4.32 0.75 4.79
CA LEU A 367 -5.19 0.42 3.67
C LEU A 367 -6.65 0.23 4.08
N SER A 368 -7.54 0.52 3.15
CA SER A 368 -8.96 0.20 3.14
C SER A 368 -9.42 0.19 1.69
N ALA A 369 -10.66 -0.22 1.42
CA ALA A 369 -11.21 -0.19 0.06
C ALA A 369 -12.71 0.05 0.07
N ILE A 370 -13.20 0.71 -0.96
CA ILE A 370 -14.63 0.88 -1.20
C ILE A 370 -15.12 -0.23 -2.14
N ASN A 371 -16.21 -0.86 -1.77
CA ASN A 371 -16.85 -1.90 -2.57
C ASN A 371 -17.74 -1.24 -3.64
N TRP A 372 -17.20 -1.06 -4.83
CA TRP A 372 -17.93 -0.41 -5.93
C TRP A 372 -19.15 -1.22 -6.38
N GLY A 373 -19.14 -2.54 -6.18
CA GLY A 373 -20.29 -3.37 -6.54
C GLY A 373 -21.59 -3.03 -5.83
N LEU A 374 -21.50 -2.34 -4.69
CA LEU A 374 -22.65 -1.90 -3.91
C LEU A 374 -23.01 -0.42 -4.12
N ILE A 375 -22.19 0.32 -4.86
CA ILE A 375 -22.45 1.73 -5.15
C ILE A 375 -23.35 1.81 -6.40
N ASN A 376 -24.51 2.41 -6.24
CA ASN A 376 -25.50 2.55 -7.31
C ASN A 376 -25.55 3.94 -7.93
N ASP A 377 -25.02 4.95 -7.20
CA ASP A 377 -24.96 6.34 -7.64
C ASP A 377 -23.65 6.96 -7.16
N PRO A 378 -22.94 7.75 -8.00
CA PRO A 378 -21.68 8.37 -7.59
C PRO A 378 -21.76 9.24 -6.33
N SER A 379 -22.92 9.80 -6.01
CA SER A 379 -23.13 10.62 -4.80
C SER A 379 -22.97 9.82 -3.51
N GLU A 380 -23.12 8.49 -3.55
CA GLU A 380 -22.94 7.64 -2.38
C GLU A 380 -21.49 7.58 -1.90
N PHE A 381 -20.54 7.89 -2.78
CA PHE A 381 -19.13 7.96 -2.39
C PHE A 381 -18.86 9.03 -1.31
N GLU A 382 -19.64 10.09 -1.24
CA GLU A 382 -19.46 11.13 -0.22
C GLU A 382 -19.43 10.54 1.18
N LYS A 383 -20.42 9.72 1.52
CA LYS A 383 -20.55 9.09 2.83
C LYS A 383 -19.45 8.07 3.10
N TYR A 384 -19.23 7.15 2.17
CA TYR A 384 -18.30 6.03 2.41
C TYR A 384 -16.84 6.46 2.35
N CYS A 385 -16.49 7.40 1.49
CA CYS A 385 -15.15 7.96 1.45
C CYS A 385 -14.85 8.76 2.73
N ASP A 386 -15.80 9.54 3.23
CA ASP A 386 -15.66 10.27 4.48
C ASP A 386 -15.37 9.32 5.65
N LEU A 387 -16.17 8.26 5.80
CA LEU A 387 -15.98 7.27 6.85
C LEU A 387 -14.65 6.52 6.71
N ALA A 388 -14.27 6.15 5.50
CA ALA A 388 -13.02 5.44 5.25
C ALA A 388 -11.81 6.29 5.63
N VAL A 389 -11.77 7.56 5.22
CA VAL A 389 -10.66 8.48 5.55
C VAL A 389 -10.60 8.75 7.05
N ARG A 390 -11.74 9.06 7.68
CA ARG A 390 -11.81 9.35 9.12
C ARG A 390 -11.32 8.19 9.97
N SER A 391 -11.78 6.99 9.67
CA SER A 391 -11.40 5.79 10.42
C SER A 391 -9.92 5.47 10.32
N LEU A 392 -9.34 5.57 9.12
CA LEU A 392 -7.91 5.31 8.93
C LEU A 392 -7.05 6.43 9.51
N ASP A 393 -7.49 7.68 9.43
CA ASP A 393 -6.78 8.80 10.05
C ASP A 393 -6.67 8.62 11.56
N GLU A 394 -7.74 8.20 12.22
CA GLU A 394 -7.74 7.85 13.64
C GLU A 394 -6.86 6.63 13.94
N LEU A 395 -6.84 5.64 13.05
CA LEU A 395 -6.02 4.46 13.20
C LEU A 395 -4.52 4.80 13.30
N LEU A 396 -4.06 5.81 12.59
CA LEU A 396 -2.66 6.25 12.65
C LEU A 396 -2.25 6.70 14.05
N ASP A 397 -3.17 7.28 14.80
CA ASP A 397 -2.93 7.71 16.19
C ASP A 397 -3.13 6.58 17.21
N TYR A 398 -3.88 5.57 16.86
CA TYR A 398 -4.13 4.39 17.70
C TYR A 398 -3.02 3.36 17.62
N GLN A 399 -2.32 3.29 16.50
CA GLN A 399 -1.28 2.29 16.23
C GLN A 399 0.02 2.59 16.99
N ASP A 400 0.76 1.54 17.35
CA ASP A 400 2.10 1.65 17.91
C ASP A 400 3.14 1.63 16.78
N TYR A 401 4.26 2.31 17.02
CA TYR A 401 5.35 2.39 16.04
C TYR A 401 6.63 1.80 16.65
N PRO A 402 7.07 0.62 16.20
CA PRO A 402 8.30 0.00 16.72
C PRO A 402 9.57 0.75 16.34
N ILE A 403 9.51 1.64 15.34
CA ILE A 403 10.64 2.42 14.86
C ILE A 403 10.27 3.90 14.77
N LYS A 404 11.09 4.78 15.36
CA LYS A 404 10.83 6.22 15.39
C LYS A 404 10.75 6.87 14.00
N ALA A 405 11.55 6.39 13.04
CA ALA A 405 11.50 6.89 11.66
C ALA A 405 10.15 6.65 10.99
N ALA A 406 9.47 5.56 11.34
CA ALA A 406 8.13 5.26 10.84
C ALA A 406 7.07 6.14 11.50
N GLU A 407 7.17 6.37 12.81
CA GLU A 407 6.28 7.31 13.52
C GLU A 407 6.44 8.74 12.98
N ARG A 408 7.67 9.19 12.82
CA ARG A 408 7.99 10.53 12.29
C ARG A 408 7.40 10.74 10.90
N SER A 409 7.64 9.83 9.98
CA SER A 409 7.09 9.87 8.63
C SER A 409 5.57 9.89 8.65
N THR A 410 4.96 9.01 9.44
CA THR A 410 3.50 8.89 9.52
C THR A 410 2.85 10.14 10.12
N MET A 411 3.38 10.68 11.21
CA MET A 411 2.82 11.88 11.85
C MET A 411 2.99 13.14 11.00
N ASN A 412 4.07 13.22 10.23
CA ASN A 412 4.32 14.37 9.35
C ASN A 412 3.55 14.32 8.03
N ARG A 413 3.17 13.13 7.56
CA ARG A 413 2.58 12.94 6.23
C ARG A 413 1.21 12.26 6.22
N ARG A 414 0.87 11.49 7.23
CA ARG A 414 -0.40 10.75 7.41
C ARG A 414 -0.90 10.08 6.12
N PRO A 415 -0.08 9.25 5.45
CA PRO A 415 -0.45 8.64 4.18
C PRO A 415 -1.50 7.53 4.37
N LEU A 416 -2.47 7.48 3.48
CA LEU A 416 -3.50 6.45 3.42
C LEU A 416 -3.57 5.86 2.02
N GLY A 417 -4.04 4.61 1.92
CA GLY A 417 -4.32 3.96 0.66
C GLY A 417 -5.72 3.38 0.66
N ILE A 418 -6.67 4.08 0.06
CA ILE A 418 -8.06 3.63 -0.07
C ILE A 418 -8.31 3.24 -1.51
N GLY A 419 -8.65 1.98 -1.70
CA GLY A 419 -8.74 1.37 -3.02
C GLY A 419 -10.16 1.03 -3.46
N VAL A 420 -10.21 0.12 -4.42
CA VAL A 420 -11.42 -0.36 -5.08
C VAL A 420 -11.45 -1.87 -5.01
N ILE A 421 -12.57 -2.44 -4.61
CA ILE A 421 -12.84 -3.87 -4.80
C ILE A 421 -14.13 -4.05 -5.61
N ASN A 422 -14.28 -5.24 -6.18
CA ASN A 422 -15.52 -5.65 -6.84
C ASN A 422 -15.84 -4.91 -8.15
N LEU A 423 -14.82 -4.39 -8.85
CA LEU A 423 -15.03 -3.70 -10.12
C LEU A 423 -15.65 -4.63 -11.17
N ALA A 424 -15.24 -5.89 -11.22
CA ALA A 424 -15.81 -6.85 -12.18
C ALA A 424 -17.32 -7.03 -11.98
N TYR A 425 -17.78 -7.15 -10.74
CA TYR A 425 -19.20 -7.23 -10.43
C TYR A 425 -19.93 -5.90 -10.73
N PHE A 426 -19.29 -4.77 -10.41
CA PHE A 426 -19.81 -3.44 -10.76
C PHE A 426 -20.14 -3.34 -12.26
N LEU A 427 -19.23 -3.81 -13.11
CA LEU A 427 -19.42 -3.82 -14.57
C LEU A 427 -20.49 -4.85 -15.00
N ALA A 428 -20.39 -6.08 -14.52
CA ALA A 428 -21.31 -7.17 -14.88
C ALA A 428 -22.76 -6.82 -14.54
N LYS A 429 -22.99 -6.25 -13.38
CA LYS A 429 -24.32 -5.80 -12.91
C LYS A 429 -24.96 -4.76 -13.86
N ARG A 430 -24.13 -4.01 -14.60
CA ARG A 430 -24.56 -3.01 -15.57
C ARG A 430 -24.55 -3.51 -17.01
N GLY A 431 -24.27 -4.81 -17.21
CA GLY A 431 -24.13 -5.38 -18.55
C GLY A 431 -22.89 -4.89 -19.31
N MET A 432 -21.88 -4.38 -18.58
CA MET A 432 -20.64 -3.83 -19.14
C MET A 432 -19.50 -4.86 -19.08
N LYS A 433 -18.51 -4.66 -19.96
CA LYS A 433 -17.28 -5.45 -20.03
C LYS A 433 -16.07 -4.53 -19.77
N TYR A 434 -14.87 -5.12 -19.68
CA TYR A 434 -13.62 -4.38 -19.64
C TYR A 434 -13.24 -3.89 -21.04
N ASP A 435 -14.06 -2.97 -21.58
CA ASP A 435 -13.88 -2.40 -22.92
C ASP A 435 -14.35 -0.93 -22.97
N GLU A 436 -14.35 -0.37 -24.15
CA GLU A 436 -14.72 1.03 -24.38
C GLU A 436 -16.13 1.40 -23.89
N GLY A 437 -17.05 0.43 -23.86
CA GLY A 437 -18.42 0.66 -23.39
C GLY A 437 -18.50 1.00 -21.91
N ALA A 438 -17.45 0.73 -21.12
CA ALA A 438 -17.41 1.02 -19.70
C ALA A 438 -16.68 2.34 -19.36
N PHE A 439 -15.97 2.95 -20.29
CA PHE A 439 -15.07 4.07 -20.00
C PHE A 439 -15.78 5.25 -19.33
N GLU A 440 -16.88 5.72 -19.86
CA GLU A 440 -17.59 6.86 -19.30
C GLU A 440 -18.12 6.61 -17.88
N THR A 441 -18.68 5.43 -17.65
CA THR A 441 -19.22 5.03 -16.34
C THR A 441 -18.10 4.91 -15.33
N VAL A 442 -17.00 4.22 -15.67
CA VAL A 442 -15.85 4.05 -14.77
C VAL A 442 -15.20 5.40 -14.49
N ASP A 443 -15.07 6.26 -15.48
CA ASP A 443 -14.53 7.62 -15.31
C ASP A 443 -15.38 8.45 -14.34
N GLN A 444 -16.69 8.41 -14.49
CA GLN A 444 -17.62 9.10 -13.59
C GLN A 444 -17.49 8.63 -12.14
N TYR A 445 -17.45 7.31 -11.91
CA TYR A 445 -17.32 6.74 -10.56
C TYR A 445 -15.93 6.96 -9.99
N ALA A 446 -14.89 6.87 -10.81
CA ALA A 446 -13.52 7.15 -10.37
C ALA A 446 -13.33 8.62 -10.01
N GLU A 447 -13.93 9.51 -10.74
CA GLU A 447 -13.94 10.95 -10.41
C GLU A 447 -14.56 11.19 -9.04
N ALA A 448 -15.74 10.62 -8.79
CA ALA A 448 -16.44 10.77 -7.51
C ALA A 448 -15.63 10.15 -6.35
N TRP A 449 -15.09 8.96 -6.54
CA TRP A 449 -14.24 8.30 -5.56
C TRP A 449 -13.02 9.17 -5.20
N SER A 450 -12.30 9.66 -6.20
CA SER A 450 -11.14 10.54 -6.01
C SER A 450 -11.52 11.87 -5.33
N TYR A 451 -12.56 12.51 -5.83
CA TYR A 451 -13.04 13.80 -5.31
C TYR A 451 -13.42 13.71 -3.84
N TYR A 452 -14.24 12.73 -3.46
CA TYR A 452 -14.75 12.62 -2.09
C TYR A 452 -13.70 12.12 -1.11
N LEU A 453 -12.70 11.35 -1.55
CA LEU A 453 -11.56 11.02 -0.69
C LEU A 453 -10.75 12.27 -0.34
N ILE A 454 -10.44 13.10 -1.33
CA ILE A 454 -9.67 14.33 -1.11
C ILE A 454 -10.49 15.33 -0.28
N LYS A 455 -11.78 15.47 -0.59
CA LYS A 455 -12.68 16.34 0.18
C LYS A 455 -12.76 15.93 1.65
N ALA A 456 -12.90 14.64 1.94
CA ALA A 456 -12.92 14.13 3.30
C ALA A 456 -11.63 14.50 4.05
N SER A 457 -10.48 14.34 3.42
CA SER A 457 -9.20 14.71 4.01
C SER A 457 -9.07 16.23 4.25
N ALA A 458 -9.58 17.05 3.34
CA ALA A 458 -9.63 18.50 3.51
C ALA A 458 -10.58 18.90 4.66
N ASP A 459 -11.72 18.24 4.77
CA ASP A 459 -12.67 18.46 5.87
C ASP A 459 -12.06 18.11 7.23
N ILE A 460 -11.33 17.01 7.31
CA ILE A 460 -10.62 16.61 8.53
C ILE A 460 -9.49 17.60 8.85
N ALA A 461 -8.79 18.11 7.84
CA ALA A 461 -7.77 19.15 8.04
C ALA A 461 -8.38 20.43 8.63
N LYS A 462 -9.58 20.79 8.22
CA LYS A 462 -10.33 21.91 8.81
C LYS A 462 -10.67 21.66 10.28
N GLU A 463 -11.03 20.44 10.63
CA GLU A 463 -11.44 20.07 12.01
C GLU A 463 -10.22 19.88 12.93
N LYS A 464 -9.14 19.27 12.45
CA LYS A 464 -8.02 18.78 13.27
C LYS A 464 -6.67 19.37 12.91
N GLY A 465 -6.60 20.12 11.84
CA GLY A 465 -5.35 20.69 11.32
C GLY A 465 -4.76 19.89 10.16
N LYS A 466 -4.04 20.59 9.29
CA LYS A 466 -3.30 20.01 8.18
C LYS A 466 -2.05 19.27 8.70
N ILE A 467 -1.50 18.38 7.88
CA ILE A 467 -0.23 17.72 8.21
C ILE A 467 0.93 18.72 8.25
N PRO A 468 1.96 18.47 9.08
CA PRO A 468 3.15 19.32 9.12
C PRO A 468 3.82 19.54 7.76
N LEU A 469 3.91 18.50 6.93
CA LEU A 469 4.53 18.56 5.60
C LEU A 469 3.52 18.78 4.46
N ASN A 470 2.46 19.52 4.74
CA ASN A 470 1.46 19.89 3.73
C ASN A 470 2.09 20.51 2.46
N ASN A 471 3.12 21.34 2.62
CA ASN A 471 3.80 21.99 1.50
C ASN A 471 4.71 21.07 0.68
N GLU A 472 4.93 19.84 1.13
CA GLU A 472 5.63 18.82 0.35
C GLU A 472 4.69 17.96 -0.49
N THR A 473 3.38 18.21 -0.40
CA THR A 473 2.37 17.62 -1.27
C THR A 473 1.96 18.59 -2.36
N LYS A 474 1.50 18.06 -3.49
CA LYS A 474 0.89 18.88 -4.54
C LYS A 474 -0.42 19.53 -4.08
N TYR A 475 -1.13 18.89 -3.15
CA TYR A 475 -2.32 19.47 -2.51
C TYR A 475 -2.02 20.82 -1.84
N GLY A 476 -0.81 20.99 -1.31
CA GLY A 476 -0.39 22.24 -0.67
C GLY A 476 -0.42 23.45 -1.61
N SER A 477 -0.24 23.25 -2.91
CA SER A 477 -0.38 24.28 -3.94
C SER A 477 -1.76 24.28 -4.60
N GLY A 478 -2.68 23.41 -4.15
CA GLY A 478 -4.01 23.25 -4.71
C GLY A 478 -4.06 22.40 -5.96
N ALA A 479 -2.98 21.67 -6.28
CA ALA A 479 -2.99 20.74 -7.40
C ALA A 479 -3.75 19.46 -7.06
N LEU A 480 -4.53 18.99 -7.99
CA LEU A 480 -5.46 17.86 -7.87
C LEU A 480 -5.15 16.82 -8.95
N PRO A 481 -5.65 15.58 -8.84
CA PRO A 481 -5.46 14.58 -9.91
C PRO A 481 -5.86 15.06 -11.29
N ILE A 482 -6.87 15.90 -11.42
CA ILE A 482 -7.28 16.52 -12.68
C ILE A 482 -6.22 17.45 -13.28
N ASP A 483 -5.26 17.90 -12.49
CA ASP A 483 -4.13 18.73 -12.94
C ASP A 483 -2.87 17.90 -13.20
N THR A 484 -2.75 16.75 -12.59
CA THR A 484 -1.50 15.96 -12.53
C THR A 484 -1.52 14.69 -13.38
N TYR A 485 -2.66 14.29 -13.93
CA TYR A 485 -2.73 13.12 -14.80
C TYR A 485 -1.94 13.36 -16.11
N LYS A 486 -1.64 12.29 -16.82
CA LYS A 486 -0.92 12.38 -18.08
C LYS A 486 -1.82 12.98 -19.18
N SER A 487 -1.60 14.24 -19.51
CA SER A 487 -2.44 15.02 -20.44
C SER A 487 -2.56 14.40 -21.85
N ALA A 488 -1.61 13.54 -22.25
CA ALA A 488 -1.69 12.83 -23.54
C ALA A 488 -2.95 11.93 -23.64
N VAL A 489 -3.57 11.58 -22.53
CA VAL A 489 -4.85 10.84 -22.48
C VAL A 489 -5.95 11.64 -23.18
N ASP A 490 -5.93 12.97 -23.12
CA ASP A 490 -6.92 13.85 -23.76
C ASP A 490 -6.95 13.73 -25.28
N ASN A 491 -5.88 13.20 -25.88
CA ASN A 491 -5.84 12.90 -27.31
C ASN A 491 -6.65 11.65 -27.68
N LEU A 492 -6.97 10.82 -26.69
CA LEU A 492 -7.69 9.56 -26.88
C LEU A 492 -9.15 9.65 -26.45
N ILE A 493 -9.41 10.41 -25.39
CA ILE A 493 -10.74 10.51 -24.76
C ILE A 493 -11.00 11.96 -24.39
N GLU A 494 -12.20 12.45 -24.63
CA GLU A 494 -12.62 13.77 -24.18
C GLU A 494 -12.63 13.83 -22.65
N HIS A 495 -11.89 14.77 -22.08
CA HIS A 495 -11.89 15.00 -20.64
C HIS A 495 -13.16 15.74 -20.22
N SER A 496 -13.81 15.24 -19.18
CA SER A 496 -14.97 15.90 -18.56
C SER A 496 -14.87 15.90 -17.05
N GLU A 497 -15.19 17.03 -16.45
CA GLU A 497 -15.27 17.20 -15.00
C GLU A 497 -16.76 17.40 -14.64
N ARG A 498 -17.27 16.58 -13.69
CA ARG A 498 -18.68 16.57 -13.29
C ARG A 498 -18.88 17.16 -11.90
N LEU A 499 -17.81 17.20 -11.08
CA LEU A 499 -17.83 17.65 -9.70
C LEU A 499 -17.14 19.01 -9.56
N PRO A 500 -17.41 19.76 -8.48
CA PRO A 500 -16.88 21.12 -8.32
C PRO A 500 -15.42 21.13 -7.84
N TRP A 501 -14.50 20.69 -8.69
CA TRP A 501 -13.08 20.62 -8.40
C TRP A 501 -12.46 21.96 -8.00
N ASP A 502 -12.92 23.08 -8.60
CA ASP A 502 -12.39 24.39 -8.24
C ASP A 502 -12.77 24.79 -6.81
N ALA A 503 -13.95 24.41 -6.33
CA ALA A 503 -14.34 24.62 -4.94
C ALA A 503 -13.45 23.80 -4.00
N LEU A 504 -13.13 22.57 -4.35
CA LEU A 504 -12.20 21.73 -3.58
C LEU A 504 -10.78 22.31 -3.57
N ARG A 505 -10.31 22.81 -4.71
CA ARG A 505 -9.02 23.52 -4.82
C ARG A 505 -8.96 24.72 -3.87
N SER A 506 -10.00 25.51 -3.81
CA SER A 506 -10.08 26.65 -2.90
C SER A 506 -10.08 26.22 -1.45
N GLN A 507 -10.80 25.15 -1.11
CA GLN A 507 -10.80 24.58 0.24
C GLN A 507 -9.40 24.11 0.64
N LEU A 508 -8.69 23.38 -0.25
CA LEU A 508 -7.33 22.91 0.02
C LEU A 508 -6.33 24.04 0.30
N LYS A 509 -6.47 25.17 -0.41
CA LYS A 509 -5.64 26.36 -0.15
C LYS A 509 -5.94 26.98 1.20
N GLU A 510 -7.17 26.90 1.67
CA GLU A 510 -7.59 27.42 2.96
C GLU A 510 -7.25 26.48 4.13
N THR A 511 -7.63 25.20 4.03
CA THR A 511 -7.51 24.23 5.14
C THR A 511 -6.23 23.40 5.12
N GLY A 512 -5.59 23.25 3.96
CA GLY A 512 -4.58 22.22 3.73
C GLY A 512 -5.20 20.83 3.63
N ILE A 513 -4.34 19.81 3.58
CA ILE A 513 -4.71 18.40 3.53
C ILE A 513 -4.35 17.69 4.83
N ARG A 514 -5.18 16.73 5.25
CA ARG A 514 -4.90 15.88 6.43
C ARG A 514 -4.04 14.67 6.10
N ASN A 515 -4.10 14.19 4.85
CA ASN A 515 -3.43 12.96 4.42
C ASN A 515 -2.69 13.24 3.11
N SER A 516 -1.40 12.92 3.08
CA SER A 516 -0.51 13.23 1.96
C SER A 516 -0.84 12.46 0.68
N THR A 517 -1.42 11.26 0.83
CA THR A 517 -1.99 10.47 -0.24
C THR A 517 -3.20 9.72 0.27
N LEU A 518 -4.10 9.35 -0.63
CA LEU A 518 -5.43 8.82 -0.26
C LEU A 518 -5.84 7.59 -1.06
N MET A 519 -5.28 7.40 -2.26
CA MET A 519 -5.73 6.38 -3.20
C MET A 519 -4.62 5.38 -3.49
N ALA A 520 -4.99 4.09 -3.50
CA ALA A 520 -4.12 3.00 -3.93
C ALA A 520 -4.97 1.85 -4.48
N LEU A 521 -4.50 1.17 -5.52
CA LEU A 521 -5.19 0.03 -6.11
C LEU A 521 -4.50 -1.27 -5.67
N MET A 522 -4.72 -1.64 -4.41
CA MET A 522 -4.08 -2.80 -3.80
C MET A 522 -4.72 -4.12 -4.22
N PRO A 523 -3.95 -5.24 -4.23
CA PRO A 523 -4.54 -6.56 -4.25
C PRO A 523 -5.28 -6.80 -2.92
N ALA A 524 -6.52 -7.23 -3.00
CA ALA A 524 -7.41 -7.41 -1.85
C ALA A 524 -8.03 -8.82 -1.81
N GLU A 525 -7.33 -9.82 -2.30
CA GLU A 525 -7.87 -11.18 -2.48
C GLU A 525 -8.47 -11.76 -1.21
N THR A 526 -7.74 -11.67 -0.09
CA THR A 526 -8.19 -12.23 1.19
C THR A 526 -9.37 -11.44 1.77
N SER A 527 -9.28 -10.12 1.83
CA SER A 527 -10.33 -9.27 2.41
C SER A 527 -11.59 -9.19 1.55
N ALA A 528 -11.46 -9.26 0.23
CA ALA A 528 -12.60 -9.26 -0.68
C ALA A 528 -13.46 -10.53 -0.56
N GLN A 529 -12.88 -11.66 -0.14
CA GLN A 529 -13.63 -12.91 0.08
C GLN A 529 -14.70 -12.79 1.16
N ILE A 530 -14.47 -11.95 2.16
CA ILE A 530 -15.41 -11.75 3.27
C ILE A 530 -16.79 -11.29 2.75
N SER A 531 -16.79 -10.39 1.77
CA SER A 531 -18.01 -9.87 1.15
C SER A 531 -18.40 -10.58 -0.15
N ASN A 532 -17.74 -11.68 -0.47
CA ASN A 532 -17.89 -12.36 -1.78
C ASN A 532 -17.71 -11.38 -2.95
N SER A 533 -16.69 -10.53 -2.85
CA SER A 533 -16.36 -9.53 -3.86
C SER A 533 -15.21 -10.00 -4.74
N THR A 534 -15.15 -9.50 -5.98
CA THR A 534 -14.00 -9.73 -6.85
C THR A 534 -12.79 -8.91 -6.36
N ASN A 535 -11.58 -9.42 -6.63
CA ASN A 535 -10.35 -8.82 -6.16
C ASN A 535 -10.06 -7.52 -6.92
N GLY A 536 -10.00 -6.41 -6.19
CA GLY A 536 -9.57 -5.12 -6.72
C GLY A 536 -10.32 -4.70 -7.99
N ILE A 537 -9.54 -4.31 -8.99
CA ILE A 537 -10.04 -3.91 -10.31
C ILE A 537 -9.91 -5.01 -11.37
N GLU A 538 -9.42 -6.18 -10.98
CA GLU A 538 -9.15 -7.29 -11.89
C GLU A 538 -10.41 -8.05 -12.27
N PRO A 539 -10.50 -8.58 -13.50
CA PRO A 539 -11.53 -9.56 -13.83
C PRO A 539 -11.28 -10.87 -13.07
N PRO A 540 -12.32 -11.61 -12.70
CA PRO A 540 -12.14 -12.91 -12.06
C PRO A 540 -11.49 -13.90 -13.03
N ARG A 541 -10.67 -14.80 -12.50
CA ARG A 541 -9.97 -15.82 -13.31
C ARG A 541 -10.93 -16.86 -13.88
N ALA A 542 -12.02 -17.14 -13.16
CA ALA A 542 -13.06 -18.07 -13.54
C ALA A 542 -14.35 -17.74 -12.80
N LEU A 543 -15.49 -18.21 -13.33
CA LEU A 543 -16.79 -18.05 -12.66
C LEU A 543 -16.87 -18.83 -11.35
N VAL A 544 -16.20 -19.97 -11.30
CA VAL A 544 -16.01 -20.79 -10.09
C VAL A 544 -14.52 -21.05 -9.95
N SER A 545 -13.95 -20.73 -8.80
CA SER A 545 -12.55 -21.01 -8.49
C SER A 545 -12.45 -21.81 -7.20
N TYR A 546 -11.38 -22.59 -7.07
CA TYR A 546 -11.10 -23.40 -5.90
C TYR A 546 -9.84 -22.91 -5.24
N LYS A 547 -9.92 -22.60 -3.95
CA LYS A 547 -8.77 -22.19 -3.15
C LYS A 547 -8.40 -23.33 -2.22
N GLN A 548 -7.16 -23.80 -2.33
CA GLN A 548 -6.61 -24.78 -1.42
C GLN A 548 -6.03 -24.07 -0.21
N SER A 549 -6.45 -24.44 0.99
CA SER A 549 -5.94 -23.97 2.26
C SER A 549 -5.54 -25.14 3.13
N LYS A 550 -4.93 -24.88 4.28
CA LYS A 550 -4.61 -25.91 5.27
C LYS A 550 -5.86 -26.66 5.77
N ASP A 551 -7.02 -26.02 5.68
CA ASP A 551 -8.30 -26.52 6.19
C ASP A 551 -9.17 -27.18 5.10
N GLY A 552 -8.63 -27.37 3.88
CA GLY A 552 -9.33 -28.01 2.77
C GLY A 552 -9.45 -27.15 1.51
N VAL A 553 -10.25 -27.60 0.56
CA VAL A 553 -10.53 -26.93 -0.70
C VAL A 553 -11.85 -26.17 -0.57
N LEU A 554 -11.80 -24.83 -0.76
CA LEU A 554 -12.98 -23.98 -0.74
C LEU A 554 -13.34 -23.54 -2.16
N ALA A 555 -14.59 -23.78 -2.56
CA ALA A 555 -15.14 -23.28 -3.82
C ALA A 555 -15.59 -21.83 -3.63
N GLN A 556 -15.21 -20.97 -4.58
CA GLN A 556 -15.65 -19.58 -4.64
C GLN A 556 -16.39 -19.34 -5.94
N VAL A 557 -17.55 -18.74 -5.84
CA VAL A 557 -18.42 -18.40 -6.98
C VAL A 557 -18.45 -16.88 -7.11
N VAL A 558 -18.27 -16.36 -8.33
CA VAL A 558 -18.32 -14.90 -8.55
C VAL A 558 -19.67 -14.33 -8.09
N PRO A 559 -19.71 -13.10 -7.56
CA PRO A 559 -20.97 -12.46 -7.20
C PRO A 559 -21.85 -12.31 -8.44
N GLY A 560 -23.16 -12.55 -8.26
CA GLY A 560 -24.13 -12.49 -9.35
C GLY A 560 -24.15 -13.70 -10.30
N TYR A 561 -23.45 -14.78 -9.97
CA TYR A 561 -23.41 -16.01 -10.80
C TYR A 561 -24.81 -16.51 -11.20
N HIS A 562 -25.77 -16.39 -10.30
CA HIS A 562 -27.16 -16.84 -10.57
C HIS A 562 -27.85 -16.01 -11.65
N HIS A 563 -27.38 -14.80 -11.93
CA HIS A 563 -27.90 -13.91 -12.97
C HIS A 563 -27.20 -14.10 -14.32
N LEU A 564 -26.14 -14.91 -14.34
CA LEU A 564 -25.35 -15.18 -15.56
C LEU A 564 -25.76 -16.47 -16.28
N LYS A 565 -26.74 -17.20 -15.74
CA LYS A 565 -27.27 -18.46 -16.35
C LYS A 565 -28.35 -18.18 -17.38
#